data_8865de8ae33b5d613232e547bb75b15e
#
_entry.id   8865de8ae33b5d613232e547bb75b15e
#
_cell.length_a   1.000
_cell.length_b   1.000
_cell.length_c   1.000
_cell.angle_alpha   90.00
_cell.angle_beta   90.00
_cell.angle_gamma   90.00
#
_symmetry.space_group_name_H-M   'P 1'
#
loop_
_entity.id
_entity.type
_entity.pdbx_description
1 polymer ?
#
loop_
_entity_poly.entity_id
_entity_poly.type
_entity_poly.pdbx_seq_one_letter_code
_entity_poly.pdbx_strand_id
1 'polypeptide(L)'
;MVRYPASILAAAGLAAALTPVGAEPPPSLVQVQPGLWEISGAPGSKAPVRQCIADLAALARFEHRANSCTAKVLKTSGSTTAFEYSCGGAGFGHSEIQVITPRSLRIGTQGISDGLPFNYVLQAHRVDDCPKSASVTRH
;
A
#
# COMPACT_ATOMS: atom_id res chain seq x y z
N MET A 1 -9.69 -17.59 73.41
CA MET A 1 -10.44 -17.51 72.14
C MET A 1 -9.78 -16.45 71.30
N VAL A 2 -9.02 -16.88 70.28
CA VAL A 2 -8.33 -15.99 69.38
C VAL A 2 -9.12 -15.97 68.06
N ARG A 3 -9.66 -14.84 67.68
CA ARG A 3 -10.36 -14.65 66.39
C ARG A 3 -9.34 -14.18 65.37
N TYR A 4 -9.12 -14.96 64.31
CA TYR A 4 -8.35 -14.57 63.14
C TYR A 4 -9.28 -13.87 62.13
N PRO A 5 -8.91 -12.69 61.61
CA PRO A 5 -9.63 -12.11 60.49
C PRO A 5 -9.20 -12.75 59.17
N ALA A 6 -10.18 -13.17 58.39
CA ALA A 6 -9.97 -13.68 57.04
C ALA A 6 -9.60 -12.54 56.09
N SER A 7 -8.37 -12.60 55.56
CA SER A 7 -7.94 -11.67 54.50
C SER A 7 -8.44 -12.16 53.15
N ILE A 8 -9.32 -11.39 52.56
CA ILE A 8 -9.80 -11.60 51.18
C ILE A 8 -8.78 -10.98 50.22
N LEU A 9 -8.02 -11.85 49.54
CA LEU A 9 -7.16 -11.43 48.42
C LEU A 9 -8.02 -11.20 47.17
N ALA A 10 -8.21 -9.94 46.81
CA ALA A 10 -8.80 -9.57 45.53
C ALA A 10 -7.73 -9.70 44.43
N ALA A 11 -7.87 -10.69 43.57
CA ALA A 11 -7.06 -10.83 42.36
C ALA A 11 -7.57 -9.82 41.30
N ALA A 12 -6.81 -8.75 41.10
CA ALA A 12 -7.05 -7.83 39.97
C ALA A 12 -6.51 -8.49 38.69
N GLY A 13 -7.43 -8.99 37.87
CA GLY A 13 -7.10 -9.49 36.53
C GLY A 13 -6.76 -8.31 35.60
N LEU A 14 -5.50 -8.20 35.15
CA LEU A 14 -5.12 -7.30 34.04
C LEU A 14 -5.68 -7.90 32.74
N ALA A 15 -6.74 -7.30 32.20
CA ALA A 15 -7.17 -7.56 30.84
C ALA A 15 -6.19 -6.83 29.90
N ALA A 16 -5.29 -7.55 29.26
CA ALA A 16 -4.46 -7.03 28.18
C ALA A 16 -5.34 -6.79 26.96
N ALA A 17 -5.62 -5.53 26.65
CA ALA A 17 -6.29 -5.15 25.41
C ALA A 17 -5.32 -5.40 24.24
N LEU A 18 -5.62 -6.39 23.41
CA LEU A 18 -4.93 -6.62 22.14
C LEU A 18 -5.40 -5.53 21.16
N THR A 19 -4.61 -4.48 21.00
CA THR A 19 -4.84 -3.50 19.95
C THR A 19 -4.46 -4.13 18.62
N PRO A 20 -5.33 -4.07 17.58
CA PRO A 20 -4.94 -4.53 16.26
C PRO A 20 -3.82 -3.62 15.74
N VAL A 21 -2.65 -4.20 15.48
CA VAL A 21 -1.54 -3.52 14.81
C VAL A 21 -1.94 -3.40 13.34
N GLY A 22 -2.37 -2.22 12.91
CA GLY A 22 -2.54 -1.92 11.48
C GLY A 22 -1.20 -2.05 10.76
N ALA A 23 -1.20 -2.55 9.51
CA ALA A 23 0.00 -2.61 8.71
C ALA A 23 0.55 -1.20 8.50
N GLU A 24 1.73 -0.91 9.06
CA GLU A 24 2.40 0.36 8.89
C GLU A 24 3.03 0.42 7.49
N PRO A 25 2.91 1.55 6.75
CA PRO A 25 3.54 1.67 5.45
C PRO A 25 5.06 1.57 5.56
N PRO A 26 5.75 1.05 4.51
CA PRO A 26 7.21 1.01 4.48
C PRO A 26 7.83 2.38 4.74
N PRO A 27 8.96 2.46 5.46
CA PRO A 27 9.59 3.73 5.82
C PRO A 27 9.86 4.67 4.66
N SER A 28 10.14 4.15 3.47
CA SER A 28 10.34 4.95 2.25
C SER A 28 9.05 5.64 1.76
N LEU A 29 7.88 5.10 2.09
CA LEU A 29 6.58 5.63 1.66
C LEU A 29 5.88 6.48 2.72
N VAL A 30 6.37 6.51 3.96
CA VAL A 30 5.71 7.21 5.08
C VAL A 30 5.55 8.71 4.84
N GLN A 31 6.43 9.34 4.07
CA GLN A 31 6.39 10.77 3.76
C GLN A 31 5.54 11.12 2.54
N VAL A 32 5.12 10.12 1.77
CA VAL A 32 4.35 10.31 0.55
C VAL A 32 2.87 10.45 0.89
N GLN A 33 2.22 11.46 0.31
CA GLN A 33 0.85 11.80 0.65
C GLN A 33 -0.15 11.09 -0.26
N PRO A 34 -1.19 10.44 0.26
CA PRO A 34 -2.35 10.02 -0.52
C PRO A 34 -3.01 11.20 -1.22
N GLY A 35 -3.72 10.96 -2.29
CA GLY A 35 -4.42 11.99 -3.04
C GLY A 35 -4.64 11.61 -4.50
N LEU A 36 -4.90 12.63 -5.32
CA LEU A 36 -5.02 12.49 -6.77
C LEU A 36 -3.62 12.53 -7.39
N TRP A 37 -3.28 11.45 -8.05
CA TRP A 37 -1.98 11.26 -8.70
C TRP A 37 -2.12 11.20 -10.20
N GLU A 38 -1.20 11.80 -10.91
CA GLU A 38 -1.03 11.72 -12.35
C GLU A 38 0.13 10.78 -12.67
N ILE A 39 -0.15 9.73 -13.43
CA ILE A 39 0.77 8.61 -13.68
C ILE A 39 1.02 8.53 -15.18
N SER A 40 2.27 8.65 -15.59
CA SER A 40 2.72 8.58 -16.97
C SER A 40 3.70 7.44 -17.20
N GLY A 41 3.83 7.01 -18.47
CA GLY A 41 4.76 5.97 -18.89
C GLY A 41 4.12 4.59 -19.08
N ALA A 42 2.81 4.44 -18.88
CA ALA A 42 2.12 3.19 -19.16
C ALA A 42 2.15 2.88 -20.67
N PRO A 43 2.49 1.62 -21.06
CA PRO A 43 2.51 1.24 -22.47
C PRO A 43 1.17 1.50 -23.16
N GLY A 44 1.21 2.06 -24.38
CA GLY A 44 0.03 2.37 -25.16
C GLY A 44 -0.76 3.61 -24.72
N SER A 45 -0.39 4.23 -23.61
CA SER A 45 -1.02 5.47 -23.13
C SER A 45 -0.18 6.68 -23.54
N LYS A 46 -0.78 7.59 -24.33
CA LYS A 46 -0.13 8.84 -24.74
C LYS A 46 -0.36 9.97 -23.74
N ALA A 47 -1.38 9.85 -22.92
CA ALA A 47 -1.73 10.82 -21.88
C ALA A 47 -1.54 10.20 -20.49
N PRO A 48 -1.20 11.02 -19.48
CA PRO A 48 -1.16 10.54 -18.10
C PRO A 48 -2.52 10.00 -17.63
N VAL A 49 -2.47 8.97 -16.79
CA VAL A 49 -3.65 8.45 -16.10
C VAL A 49 -3.78 9.17 -14.77
N ARG A 50 -4.96 9.70 -14.45
CA ARG A 50 -5.28 10.27 -13.15
C ARG A 50 -5.99 9.23 -12.30
N GLN A 51 -5.49 9.02 -11.10
CA GLN A 51 -6.02 8.05 -10.16
C GLN A 51 -5.98 8.59 -8.73
N CYS A 52 -7.08 8.39 -8.01
CA CYS A 52 -7.12 8.64 -6.57
C CYS A 52 -6.44 7.48 -5.85
N ILE A 53 -5.37 7.77 -5.14
CA ILE A 53 -4.55 6.80 -4.43
C ILE A 53 -4.70 7.02 -2.93
N ALA A 54 -5.35 6.11 -2.25
CA ALA A 54 -5.46 6.07 -0.80
C ALA A 54 -4.33 5.27 -0.16
N ASP A 55 -3.94 4.16 -0.81
CA ASP A 55 -2.81 3.31 -0.42
C ASP A 55 -1.73 3.38 -1.51
N LEU A 56 -0.59 3.95 -1.16
CA LEU A 56 0.53 4.15 -2.09
C LEU A 56 1.12 2.84 -2.60
N ALA A 57 1.00 1.75 -1.85
CA ALA A 57 1.40 0.42 -2.31
C ALA A 57 0.56 -0.06 -3.51
N ALA A 58 -0.62 0.53 -3.75
CA ALA A 58 -1.42 0.24 -4.94
C ALA A 58 -0.68 0.61 -6.24
N LEU A 59 0.23 1.60 -6.21
CA LEU A 59 1.05 1.95 -7.36
C LEU A 59 2.04 0.83 -7.75
N ALA A 60 2.43 -0.02 -6.81
CA ALA A 60 3.28 -1.17 -7.09
C ALA A 60 2.62 -2.20 -8.03
N ARG A 61 1.29 -2.29 -8.01
CA ARG A 61 0.49 -3.20 -8.84
C ARG A 61 -0.30 -2.48 -9.93
N PHE A 62 0.22 -1.41 -10.46
CA PHE A 62 -0.45 -0.56 -11.44
C PHE A 62 -0.93 -1.33 -12.68
N GLU A 63 -0.13 -2.27 -13.20
CA GLU A 63 -0.51 -3.13 -14.32
C GLU A 63 -1.81 -3.91 -14.05
N HIS A 64 -1.97 -4.38 -12.81
CA HIS A 64 -3.11 -5.17 -12.37
C HIS A 64 -4.10 -4.38 -11.50
N ARG A 65 -4.18 -3.06 -11.66
CA ARG A 65 -4.99 -2.19 -10.80
C ARG A 65 -6.49 -2.50 -10.78
N ALA A 66 -6.99 -3.16 -11.82
CA ALA A 66 -8.37 -3.62 -11.89
C ALA A 66 -8.61 -5.00 -11.25
N ASN A 67 -7.57 -5.67 -10.79
CA ASN A 67 -7.63 -7.02 -10.24
C ASN A 67 -7.49 -7.02 -8.72
N SER A 68 -7.99 -8.10 -8.08
CA SER A 68 -7.68 -8.40 -6.70
C SER A 68 -6.32 -9.07 -6.59
N CYS A 69 -5.42 -8.48 -5.81
CA CYS A 69 -4.05 -8.95 -5.66
C CYS A 69 -3.66 -9.03 -4.18
N THR A 70 -2.76 -9.97 -3.87
CA THR A 70 -2.01 -9.97 -2.62
C THR A 70 -0.62 -9.43 -2.89
N ALA A 71 -0.11 -8.56 -2.02
CA ALA A 71 1.21 -7.97 -2.15
C ALA A 71 2.00 -8.09 -0.85
N LYS A 72 3.31 -8.20 -0.98
CA LYS A 72 4.25 -8.16 0.15
C LYS A 72 5.43 -7.26 -0.16
N VAL A 73 5.95 -6.62 0.86
CA VAL A 73 7.22 -5.89 0.81
C VAL A 73 8.34 -6.90 0.89
N LEU A 74 9.25 -6.88 -0.08
CA LEU A 74 10.44 -7.72 -0.09
C LEU A 74 11.61 -7.05 0.62
N LYS A 75 11.82 -5.76 0.35
CA LYS A 75 12.95 -5.01 0.85
C LYS A 75 12.66 -3.52 0.81
N THR A 76 13.16 -2.82 1.83
CA THR A 76 13.25 -1.35 1.83
C THR A 76 14.70 -0.96 1.98
N SER A 77 15.20 -0.10 1.10
CA SER A 77 16.57 0.41 1.10
C SER A 77 16.57 1.88 0.71
N GLY A 78 16.92 2.76 1.67
CA GLY A 78 16.86 4.20 1.46
C GLY A 78 15.48 4.68 1.03
N SER A 79 15.39 5.31 -0.13
CA SER A 79 14.15 5.83 -0.72
C SER A 79 13.40 4.82 -1.59
N THR A 80 13.87 3.57 -1.68
CA THR A 80 13.29 2.54 -2.57
C THR A 80 12.69 1.40 -1.76
N THR A 81 11.48 1.00 -2.14
CA THR A 81 10.81 -0.18 -1.60
C THR A 81 10.45 -1.14 -2.74
N ALA A 82 10.87 -2.39 -2.60
CA ALA A 82 10.57 -3.47 -3.53
C ALA A 82 9.34 -4.25 -3.06
N PHE A 83 8.45 -4.53 -3.99
CA PHE A 83 7.21 -5.28 -3.78
C PHE A 83 7.15 -6.49 -4.71
N GLU A 84 6.53 -7.53 -4.21
CA GLU A 84 6.08 -8.66 -5.03
C GLU A 84 4.58 -8.81 -4.83
N TYR A 85 3.85 -9.04 -5.91
CA TYR A 85 2.40 -9.21 -5.86
C TYR A 85 1.91 -10.32 -6.79
N SER A 86 0.78 -10.90 -6.42
CA SER A 86 0.11 -11.95 -7.18
C SER A 86 -1.38 -11.66 -7.29
N CYS A 87 -1.93 -11.81 -8.49
CA CYS A 87 -3.31 -11.50 -8.83
C CYS A 87 -4.05 -12.75 -9.35
N GLY A 88 -3.64 -13.95 -8.91
CA GLY A 88 -4.23 -15.20 -9.36
C GLY A 88 -4.06 -15.42 -10.87
N GLY A 89 -5.13 -15.78 -11.57
CA GLY A 89 -5.12 -16.04 -13.02
C GLY A 89 -4.77 -14.81 -13.87
N ALA A 90 -4.90 -13.58 -13.34
CA ALA A 90 -4.55 -12.37 -14.06
C ALA A 90 -3.03 -12.13 -14.14
N GLY A 91 -2.23 -12.76 -13.28
CA GLY A 91 -0.79 -12.68 -13.32
C GLY A 91 -0.15 -12.27 -12.00
N PHE A 92 1.08 -11.80 -12.10
CA PHE A 92 1.91 -11.41 -10.96
C PHE A 92 2.95 -10.38 -11.39
N GLY A 93 3.58 -9.73 -10.43
CA GLY A 93 4.64 -8.79 -10.73
C GLY A 93 5.59 -8.51 -9.58
N HIS A 94 6.66 -7.84 -9.95
CA HIS A 94 7.65 -7.26 -9.07
C HIS A 94 7.77 -5.78 -9.40
N SER A 95 7.73 -4.93 -8.38
CA SER A 95 7.84 -3.50 -8.58
C SER A 95 8.76 -2.86 -7.55
N GLU A 96 9.46 -1.83 -7.97
CA GLU A 96 10.26 -0.97 -7.10
C GLU A 96 9.70 0.45 -7.15
N ILE A 97 9.30 0.97 -6.00
CA ILE A 97 8.88 2.36 -5.83
C ILE A 97 10.03 3.15 -5.23
N GLN A 98 10.52 4.11 -5.98
CA GLN A 98 11.52 5.08 -5.54
C GLN A 98 10.84 6.41 -5.23
N VAL A 99 11.00 6.90 -4.01
CA VAL A 99 10.53 8.23 -3.60
C VAL A 99 11.56 9.27 -4.04
N ILE A 100 11.18 10.13 -4.98
CA ILE A 100 12.02 11.26 -5.43
C ILE A 100 11.76 12.45 -4.51
N THR A 101 10.48 12.79 -4.30
CA THR A 101 10.00 13.76 -3.33
C THR A 101 8.70 13.20 -2.69
N PRO A 102 8.16 13.81 -1.62
CA PRO A 102 6.87 13.40 -1.07
C PRO A 102 5.70 13.46 -2.07
N ARG A 103 5.89 14.11 -3.22
CA ARG A 103 4.89 14.29 -4.28
C ARG A 103 5.32 13.71 -5.64
N SER A 104 6.43 13.01 -5.70
CA SER A 104 6.98 12.46 -6.94
C SER A 104 7.60 11.09 -6.71
N LEU A 105 7.17 10.12 -7.50
CA LEU A 105 7.63 8.74 -7.44
C LEU A 105 8.09 8.27 -8.81
N ARG A 106 9.06 7.35 -8.80
CA ARG A 106 9.42 6.53 -9.96
C ARG A 106 9.12 5.08 -9.62
N ILE A 107 8.40 4.39 -10.50
CA ILE A 107 8.00 3.00 -10.29
C ILE A 107 8.52 2.15 -11.45
N GLY A 108 9.47 1.26 -11.19
CA GLY A 108 9.86 0.20 -12.11
C GLY A 108 8.98 -1.02 -11.85
N THR A 109 8.35 -1.56 -12.88
CA THR A 109 7.45 -2.72 -12.74
C THR A 109 7.67 -3.72 -13.85
N GLN A 110 7.60 -5.02 -13.49
CA GLN A 110 7.74 -6.12 -14.42
C GLN A 110 6.98 -7.34 -13.92
N GLY A 111 6.61 -8.21 -14.82
CA GLY A 111 5.92 -9.46 -14.49
C GLY A 111 5.19 -10.08 -15.67
N ILE A 112 4.11 -10.77 -15.35
CA ILE A 112 3.19 -11.40 -16.30
C ILE A 112 1.80 -10.85 -16.13
N SER A 113 1.19 -10.40 -17.23
CA SER A 113 -0.18 -9.91 -17.29
C SER A 113 -0.93 -10.65 -18.39
N ASP A 114 -2.00 -11.36 -18.04
CA ASP A 114 -2.79 -12.18 -18.97
C ASP A 114 -1.92 -13.13 -19.84
N GLY A 115 -0.91 -13.74 -19.22
CA GLY A 115 0.00 -14.67 -19.88
C GLY A 115 1.13 -14.02 -20.67
N LEU A 116 1.21 -12.70 -20.74
CA LEU A 116 2.23 -11.97 -21.49
C LEU A 116 3.17 -11.21 -20.55
N PRO A 117 4.48 -11.18 -20.85
CA PRO A 117 5.43 -10.43 -20.06
C PRO A 117 5.24 -8.92 -20.24
N PHE A 118 5.45 -8.16 -19.16
CA PHE A 118 5.53 -6.72 -19.18
C PHE A 118 6.76 -6.22 -18.40
N ASN A 119 7.27 -5.08 -18.83
CA ASN A 119 8.37 -4.39 -18.15
C ASN A 119 8.35 -2.92 -18.59
N TYR A 120 8.09 -2.01 -17.64
CA TYR A 120 8.10 -0.58 -17.91
C TYR A 120 8.35 0.26 -16.67
N VAL A 121 8.54 1.55 -16.86
CA VAL A 121 8.77 2.54 -15.80
C VAL A 121 7.68 3.58 -15.83
N LEU A 122 7.10 3.85 -14.67
CA LEU A 122 6.14 4.92 -14.46
C LEU A 122 6.79 6.10 -13.74
N GLN A 123 6.29 7.30 -14.07
CA GLN A 123 6.49 8.51 -13.27
C GLN A 123 5.13 8.91 -12.69
N ALA A 124 5.08 9.17 -11.41
CA ALA A 124 3.85 9.53 -10.72
C ALA A 124 4.04 10.83 -9.94
N HIS A 125 3.08 11.76 -10.10
CA HIS A 125 3.07 13.05 -9.41
C HIS A 125 1.73 13.27 -8.74
N ARG A 126 1.76 13.66 -7.46
CA ARG A 126 0.56 14.11 -6.77
C ARG A 126 0.16 15.49 -7.27
N VAL A 127 -1.05 15.63 -7.76
CA VAL A 127 -1.54 16.88 -8.36
C VAL A 127 -2.59 17.59 -7.51
N ASP A 128 -3.35 16.85 -6.69
CA ASP A 128 -4.42 17.41 -5.86
C ASP A 128 -4.85 16.41 -4.77
N ASP A 129 -5.82 16.83 -3.96
CA ASP A 129 -6.56 15.91 -3.11
C ASP A 129 -7.56 15.09 -3.95
N CYS A 130 -7.97 13.93 -3.44
CA CYS A 130 -9.00 13.14 -4.10
C CYS A 130 -10.33 13.92 -4.12
N PRO A 131 -11.06 13.91 -5.26
CA PRO A 131 -12.39 14.50 -5.32
C PRO A 131 -13.33 13.83 -4.31
N LYS A 132 -14.15 14.61 -3.62
CA LYS A 132 -15.15 14.08 -2.64
C LYS A 132 -16.16 13.12 -3.27
N SER A 133 -16.44 13.28 -4.57
CA SER A 133 -17.33 12.41 -5.35
C SER A 133 -16.72 11.02 -5.66
N ALA A 134 -15.40 10.85 -5.59
CA ALA A 134 -14.74 9.57 -5.83
C ALA A 134 -14.97 8.56 -4.71
N SER A 135 -15.45 8.98 -3.53
CA SER A 135 -15.75 8.11 -2.39
C SER A 135 -17.16 7.49 -2.43
N VAL A 136 -18.00 7.84 -3.42
CA VAL A 136 -19.43 7.47 -3.47
C VAL A 136 -19.73 6.32 -4.42
N THR A 137 -18.80 5.86 -5.23
CA THR A 137 -19.02 4.75 -6.16
C THR A 137 -18.73 3.41 -5.49
N ARG A 138 -19.59 3.03 -4.54
CA ARG A 138 -19.75 1.64 -4.14
C ARG A 138 -21.03 1.12 -4.77
N HIS A 139 -20.90 0.42 -5.86
CA HIS A 139 -21.93 -0.48 -6.38
C HIS A 139 -21.43 -1.90 -6.26
#